data_ac8fd97aa8c4b1a8b2520173ac26e90a
#
_entry.id   ac8fd97aa8c4b1a8b2520173ac26e90a
#
_cell.length_a   1.000
_cell.length_b   1.000
_cell.length_c   1.000
_cell.angle_alpha   90.00
_cell.angle_beta   90.00
_cell.angle_gamma   90.00
#
_symmetry.space_group_name_H-M   'P 1'
#
loop_
_entity.id
_entity.type
_entity.pdbx_description
1 polymer ?
#
loop_
_entity_poly.entity_id
_entity_poly.type
_entity_poly.pdbx_seq_one_letter_code
_entity_poly.pdbx_strand_id
1 'polypeptide(L)'
;MTTIDLQKYQHFSFDMWLTLIRSHPAFKEERDRWLRRYFSITAPLDEVRKTVRTVDLQANTESERTGLHIPQQVLFERVLTLLNIPIDEKIDWEVCFAEQETLFLHYMPQLLDPKIDELFAKIQSQGKTISLLSNTAFIKGKTLHKVLAYYGLASYFSFEIYSDEEGIAKPNPAIFQKAYELTNALRPVEKTQWLHIGDNPIADIQGATNAGLCAFLIS
;
A
#
# COMPACT_ATOMS: atom_id res chain seq x y z
N MET A 1 25.57 -4.05 -0.42
CA MET A 1 24.24 -3.49 -0.78
C MET A 1 24.22 -3.30 -2.28
N THR A 2 23.31 -3.94 -2.98
CA THR A 2 23.16 -3.73 -4.43
C THR A 2 22.57 -2.34 -4.62
N THR A 3 23.33 -1.43 -5.19
CA THR A 3 22.86 -0.07 -5.48
C THR A 3 22.13 -0.07 -6.82
N ILE A 4 20.99 0.61 -6.88
CA ILE A 4 20.24 0.79 -8.13
C ILE A 4 21.06 1.73 -9.04
N ASP A 5 21.37 1.26 -10.25
CA ASP A 5 21.94 2.12 -11.27
C ASP A 5 20.86 3.04 -11.86
N LEU A 6 20.83 4.27 -11.36
CA LEU A 6 19.87 5.27 -11.81
C LEU A 6 20.02 5.59 -13.30
N GLN A 7 21.19 5.40 -13.92
CA GLN A 7 21.40 5.73 -15.34
C GLN A 7 20.68 4.75 -16.28
N LYS A 8 20.47 3.52 -15.84
CA LYS A 8 19.87 2.47 -16.64
C LYS A 8 18.37 2.72 -16.89
N TYR A 9 17.66 3.36 -15.96
CA TYR A 9 16.21 3.47 -15.99
C TYR A 9 15.74 4.89 -16.28
N GLN A 10 14.57 5.04 -16.89
CA GLN A 10 13.91 6.30 -17.23
C GLN A 10 12.66 6.55 -16.39
N HIS A 11 12.09 5.47 -15.83
CA HIS A 11 10.95 5.53 -14.92
C HIS A 11 11.18 4.62 -13.71
N PHE A 12 10.80 5.13 -12.52
CA PHE A 12 10.90 4.44 -11.25
C PHE A 12 9.51 4.37 -10.61
N SER A 13 9.00 3.16 -10.45
CA SER A 13 7.76 2.89 -9.72
C SER A 13 8.09 2.35 -8.34
N PHE A 14 7.47 2.90 -7.31
CA PHE A 14 7.70 2.46 -5.93
C PHE A 14 6.44 1.82 -5.36
N ASP A 15 6.60 0.72 -4.64
CA ASP A 15 5.63 0.32 -3.65
C ASP A 15 5.66 1.29 -2.45
N MET A 16 4.65 1.22 -1.57
CA MET A 16 4.54 2.12 -0.43
C MET A 16 4.85 1.45 0.90
N TRP A 17 4.11 0.40 1.27
CA TRP A 17 4.28 -0.27 2.55
C TRP A 17 5.56 -1.07 2.61
N LEU A 18 6.35 -0.91 3.70
CA LEU A 18 7.65 -1.55 3.90
C LEU A 18 8.69 -1.24 2.81
N THR A 19 8.33 -0.33 1.90
CA THR A 19 9.21 0.24 0.86
C THR A 19 9.53 1.71 1.15
N LEU A 20 8.51 2.55 1.31
CA LEU A 20 8.66 3.97 1.66
C LEU A 20 8.29 4.25 3.11
N ILE A 21 7.28 3.57 3.63
CA ILE A 21 6.74 3.79 4.97
C ILE A 21 6.58 2.50 5.77
N ARG A 22 6.53 2.66 7.07
CA ARG A 22 6.11 1.64 8.05
C ARG A 22 5.09 2.22 9.03
N SER A 23 4.25 1.36 9.58
CA SER A 23 3.30 1.78 10.62
C SER A 23 4.02 2.43 11.81
N HIS A 24 3.41 3.48 12.37
CA HIS A 24 3.85 3.99 13.67
C HIS A 24 3.81 2.87 14.73
N PRO A 25 4.79 2.76 15.61
CA PRO A 25 4.86 1.65 16.59
C PRO A 25 3.61 1.49 17.45
N ALA A 26 2.97 2.60 17.85
CA ALA A 26 1.77 2.57 18.67
C ALA A 26 0.47 2.31 17.88
N PHE A 27 0.47 2.50 16.54
CA PHE A 27 -0.77 2.47 15.75
C PHE A 27 -1.53 1.15 15.89
N LYS A 28 -0.84 0.01 15.80
CA LYS A 28 -1.50 -1.30 15.82
C LYS A 28 -2.25 -1.54 17.15
N GLU A 29 -1.65 -1.18 18.27
CA GLU A 29 -2.29 -1.34 19.57
C GLU A 29 -3.48 -0.40 19.73
N GLU A 30 -3.35 0.86 19.32
CA GLU A 30 -4.42 1.84 19.42
C GLU A 30 -5.58 1.53 18.45
N ARG A 31 -5.29 1.00 17.27
CA ARG A 31 -6.30 0.45 16.35
C ARG A 31 -7.08 -0.69 17.01
N ASP A 32 -6.38 -1.62 17.66
CA ASP A 32 -7.01 -2.77 18.31
C ASP A 32 -7.87 -2.32 19.50
N ARG A 33 -7.43 -1.31 20.27
CA ARG A 33 -8.23 -0.67 21.34
C ARG A 33 -9.45 0.06 20.78
N TRP A 34 -9.28 0.77 19.67
CA TRP A 34 -10.37 1.44 18.95
C TRP A 34 -11.39 0.43 18.46
N LEU A 35 -10.99 -0.65 17.80
CA LEU A 35 -11.88 -1.72 17.36
C LEU A 35 -12.72 -2.28 18.51
N ARG A 36 -12.09 -2.57 19.66
CA ARG A 36 -12.80 -3.05 20.83
C ARG A 36 -13.89 -2.09 21.31
N ARG A 37 -13.60 -0.79 21.35
CA ARG A 37 -14.57 0.24 21.77
C ARG A 37 -15.69 0.39 20.74
N TYR A 38 -15.32 0.55 19.47
CA TYR A 38 -16.26 0.84 18.37
C TYR A 38 -17.32 -0.27 18.22
N PHE A 39 -16.88 -1.52 18.20
CA PHE A 39 -17.74 -2.68 18.00
C PHE A 39 -18.14 -3.38 19.33
N SER A 40 -17.89 -2.79 20.48
CA SER A 40 -18.20 -3.36 21.79
C SER A 40 -17.66 -4.79 21.98
N ILE A 41 -16.47 -5.07 21.44
CA ILE A 41 -15.83 -6.39 21.49
C ILE A 41 -15.40 -6.69 22.92
N THR A 42 -15.88 -7.80 23.48
CA THR A 42 -15.56 -8.25 24.84
C THR A 42 -14.27 -9.07 24.90
N ALA A 43 -13.83 -9.63 23.78
CA ALA A 43 -12.59 -10.40 23.69
C ALA A 43 -11.36 -9.63 24.22
N PRO A 44 -10.37 -10.31 24.82
CA PRO A 44 -9.12 -9.70 25.24
C PRO A 44 -8.39 -9.00 24.07
N LEU A 45 -7.64 -7.93 24.37
CA LEU A 45 -6.94 -7.15 23.36
C LEU A 45 -5.99 -8.00 22.50
N ASP A 46 -5.31 -8.97 23.12
CA ASP A 46 -4.41 -9.87 22.42
C ASP A 46 -5.13 -10.79 21.41
N GLU A 47 -6.38 -11.17 21.71
CA GLU A 47 -7.21 -11.93 20.77
C GLU A 47 -7.61 -11.06 19.58
N VAL A 48 -8.04 -9.82 19.82
CA VAL A 48 -8.33 -8.86 18.75
C VAL A 48 -7.09 -8.64 17.86
N ARG A 49 -5.93 -8.42 18.49
CA ARG A 49 -4.64 -8.24 17.79
C ARG A 49 -4.32 -9.44 16.88
N LYS A 50 -4.42 -10.65 17.41
CA LYS A 50 -4.17 -11.89 16.66
C LYS A 50 -5.15 -12.03 15.50
N THR A 51 -6.43 -11.76 15.73
CA THR A 51 -7.47 -11.86 14.70
C THR A 51 -7.23 -10.87 13.57
N VAL A 52 -6.99 -9.60 13.88
CA VAL A 52 -6.67 -8.59 12.85
C VAL A 52 -5.43 -8.98 12.06
N ARG A 53 -4.38 -9.49 12.74
CA ARG A 53 -3.17 -9.95 12.05
C ARG A 53 -3.44 -11.16 11.16
N THR A 54 -4.29 -12.09 11.60
CA THR A 54 -4.70 -13.25 10.80
C THR A 54 -5.43 -12.83 9.53
N VAL A 55 -6.41 -11.92 9.66
CA VAL A 55 -7.16 -11.39 8.50
C VAL A 55 -6.23 -10.66 7.53
N ASP A 56 -5.32 -9.83 8.04
CA ASP A 56 -4.33 -9.11 7.23
C ASP A 56 -3.45 -10.05 6.39
N LEU A 57 -2.90 -11.10 7.03
CA LEU A 57 -2.09 -12.11 6.33
C LEU A 57 -2.89 -12.92 5.30
N GLN A 58 -4.10 -13.33 5.66
CA GLN A 58 -4.98 -14.05 4.75
C GLN A 58 -5.36 -13.19 3.54
N ALA A 59 -5.66 -11.92 3.77
CA ALA A 59 -5.98 -10.98 2.70
C ALA A 59 -4.81 -10.77 1.73
N ASN A 60 -3.59 -10.62 2.26
CA ASN A 60 -2.40 -10.50 1.43
C ASN A 60 -2.20 -11.76 0.57
N THR A 61 -2.26 -12.95 1.18
CA THR A 61 -2.13 -14.23 0.46
C THR A 61 -3.23 -14.40 -0.60
N GLU A 62 -4.46 -14.01 -0.28
CA GLU A 62 -5.58 -14.09 -1.23
C GLU A 62 -5.40 -13.11 -2.40
N SER A 63 -4.99 -11.87 -2.14
CA SER A 63 -4.70 -10.87 -3.18
C SER A 63 -3.52 -11.31 -4.06
N GLU A 64 -2.47 -11.86 -3.48
CA GLU A 64 -1.33 -12.41 -4.24
C GLU A 64 -1.75 -13.58 -5.15
N ARG A 65 -2.66 -14.44 -4.68
CA ARG A 65 -3.15 -15.59 -5.43
C ARG A 65 -4.15 -15.21 -6.53
N THR A 66 -5.05 -14.24 -6.24
CA THR A 66 -6.16 -13.88 -7.15
C THR A 66 -5.85 -12.68 -8.04
N GLY A 67 -4.92 -11.83 -7.62
CA GLY A 67 -4.68 -10.52 -8.24
C GLY A 67 -5.82 -9.53 -8.06
N LEU A 68 -6.74 -9.78 -7.10
CA LEU A 68 -7.87 -8.92 -6.82
C LEU A 68 -7.68 -8.14 -5.52
N HIS A 69 -8.20 -6.93 -5.49
CA HIS A 69 -8.29 -6.15 -4.26
C HIS A 69 -9.41 -6.70 -3.36
N ILE A 70 -9.17 -6.75 -2.06
CA ILE A 70 -10.19 -7.08 -1.07
C ILE A 70 -10.67 -5.79 -0.41
N PRO A 71 -11.97 -5.43 -0.54
CA PRO A 71 -12.49 -4.18 0.01
C PRO A 71 -12.28 -4.08 1.54
N GLN A 72 -12.00 -2.86 2.01
CA GLN A 72 -11.78 -2.57 3.43
C GLN A 72 -12.91 -3.10 4.31
N GLN A 73 -14.18 -2.92 3.90
CA GLN A 73 -15.34 -3.42 4.62
C GLN A 73 -15.28 -4.93 4.84
N VAL A 74 -14.96 -5.69 3.78
CA VAL A 74 -14.83 -7.16 3.86
C VAL A 74 -13.76 -7.57 4.88
N LEU A 75 -12.66 -6.82 5.00
CA LEU A 75 -11.63 -7.10 6.00
C LEU A 75 -12.15 -6.90 7.43
N PHE A 76 -12.92 -5.84 7.68
CA PHE A 76 -13.58 -5.63 8.98
C PHE A 76 -14.62 -6.69 9.28
N GLU A 77 -15.45 -7.04 8.31
CA GLU A 77 -16.45 -8.12 8.46
C GLU A 77 -15.78 -9.46 8.80
N ARG A 78 -14.67 -9.79 8.17
CA ARG A 78 -13.87 -10.98 8.51
C ARG A 78 -13.36 -10.94 9.96
N VAL A 79 -12.86 -9.78 10.42
CA VAL A 79 -12.42 -9.60 11.81
C VAL A 79 -13.57 -9.81 12.78
N LEU A 80 -14.73 -9.17 12.54
CA LEU A 80 -15.91 -9.29 13.38
C LEU A 80 -16.42 -10.72 13.42
N THR A 81 -16.50 -11.38 12.27
CA THR A 81 -16.92 -12.79 12.16
C THR A 81 -16.03 -13.72 12.99
N LEU A 82 -14.69 -13.56 12.87
CA LEU A 82 -13.75 -14.40 13.63
C LEU A 82 -13.79 -14.11 15.15
N LEU A 83 -14.24 -12.93 15.56
CA LEU A 83 -14.46 -12.57 16.97
C LEU A 83 -15.88 -12.88 17.45
N ASN A 84 -16.71 -13.55 16.63
CA ASN A 84 -18.11 -13.85 16.91
C ASN A 84 -18.96 -12.61 17.22
N ILE A 85 -18.66 -11.48 16.59
CA ILE A 85 -19.42 -10.25 16.67
C ILE A 85 -20.44 -10.22 15.52
N PRO A 86 -21.74 -10.08 15.81
CA PRO A 86 -22.75 -9.95 14.76
C PRO A 86 -22.49 -8.74 13.88
N ILE A 87 -22.60 -8.92 12.57
CA ILE A 87 -22.55 -7.82 11.61
C ILE A 87 -23.98 -7.29 11.50
N ASP A 88 -24.26 -6.14 12.10
CA ASP A 88 -25.55 -5.46 12.06
C ASP A 88 -25.60 -4.57 10.80
N GLU A 89 -26.73 -4.60 10.09
CA GLU A 89 -27.00 -3.70 8.95
C GLU A 89 -26.97 -2.20 9.35
N LYS A 90 -27.05 -1.91 10.66
CA LYS A 90 -26.94 -0.55 11.21
C LYS A 90 -25.51 -0.04 11.34
N ILE A 91 -24.49 -0.86 11.05
CA ILE A 91 -23.10 -0.38 11.09
C ILE A 91 -22.92 0.68 10.02
N ASP A 92 -22.66 1.92 10.45
CA ASP A 92 -22.27 2.99 9.55
C ASP A 92 -20.78 2.84 9.19
N TRP A 93 -20.55 2.17 8.07
CA TRP A 93 -19.19 1.92 7.58
C TRP A 93 -18.44 3.19 7.20
N GLU A 94 -19.15 4.25 6.75
CA GLU A 94 -18.50 5.53 6.41
C GLU A 94 -17.95 6.20 7.66
N VAL A 95 -18.73 6.23 8.75
CA VAL A 95 -18.28 6.73 10.06
C VAL A 95 -17.14 5.87 10.59
N CYS A 96 -17.25 4.54 10.52
CA CYS A 96 -16.21 3.61 10.95
C CYS A 96 -14.87 3.90 10.24
N PHE A 97 -14.90 4.04 8.93
CA PHE A 97 -13.69 4.31 8.14
C PHE A 97 -13.13 5.71 8.37
N ALA A 98 -13.98 6.71 8.61
CA ALA A 98 -13.54 8.07 8.95
C ALA A 98 -12.84 8.12 10.32
N GLU A 99 -13.36 7.41 11.32
CA GLU A 99 -12.71 7.29 12.62
C GLU A 99 -11.37 6.57 12.52
N GLN A 100 -11.32 5.46 11.77
CA GLN A 100 -10.07 4.73 11.54
C GLN A 100 -9.04 5.61 10.81
N GLU A 101 -9.45 6.34 9.77
CA GLU A 101 -8.58 7.29 9.07
C GLU A 101 -8.01 8.33 10.04
N THR A 102 -8.87 8.92 10.88
CA THR A 102 -8.47 9.90 11.89
C THR A 102 -7.43 9.31 12.84
N LEU A 103 -7.67 8.11 13.34
CA LEU A 103 -6.73 7.41 14.20
C LEU A 103 -5.41 7.13 13.48
N PHE A 104 -5.47 6.65 12.25
CA PHE A 104 -4.28 6.35 11.45
C PHE A 104 -3.41 7.58 11.21
N LEU A 105 -4.02 8.70 10.85
CA LEU A 105 -3.31 9.97 10.64
C LEU A 105 -2.79 10.59 11.94
N HIS A 106 -3.45 10.34 13.09
CA HIS A 106 -2.93 10.72 14.40
C HIS A 106 -1.63 9.95 14.73
N TYR A 107 -1.59 8.67 14.39
CA TYR A 107 -0.39 7.82 14.48
C TYR A 107 0.28 7.72 13.11
N MET A 108 0.73 8.88 12.59
CA MET A 108 1.31 9.00 11.25
C MET A 108 2.37 7.92 11.00
N PRO A 109 2.30 7.16 9.90
CA PRO A 109 3.34 6.22 9.50
C PRO A 109 4.69 6.92 9.41
N GLN A 110 5.76 6.18 9.66
CA GLN A 110 7.13 6.70 9.60
C GLN A 110 7.76 6.37 8.25
N LEU A 111 8.53 7.29 7.71
CA LEU A 111 9.40 6.99 6.57
C LEU A 111 10.43 5.93 6.96
N LEU A 112 10.71 4.99 6.08
CA LEU A 112 11.80 4.02 6.25
C LEU A 112 13.16 4.68 6.05
N ASP A 113 13.25 5.53 5.04
CA ASP A 113 14.39 6.41 4.83
C ASP A 113 13.94 7.86 4.97
N PRO A 114 14.37 8.60 6.00
CA PRO A 114 14.00 10.01 6.17
C PRO A 114 14.58 10.94 5.08
N LYS A 115 15.47 10.43 4.23
CA LYS A 115 16.12 11.15 3.11
C LYS A 115 15.62 10.67 1.74
N ILE A 116 14.49 9.99 1.68
CA ILE A 116 13.95 9.49 0.41
C ILE A 116 13.66 10.62 -0.60
N ASP A 117 13.34 11.80 -0.11
CA ASP A 117 13.17 13.01 -0.91
C ASP A 117 14.43 13.41 -1.68
N GLU A 118 15.63 13.24 -1.10
CA GLU A 118 16.92 13.48 -1.79
C GLU A 118 17.05 12.53 -3.00
N LEU A 119 16.65 11.25 -2.85
CA LEU A 119 16.64 10.30 -3.95
C LEU A 119 15.62 10.70 -5.04
N PHE A 120 14.41 11.07 -4.65
CA PHE A 120 13.38 11.49 -5.59
C PHE A 120 13.77 12.76 -6.35
N ALA A 121 14.30 13.76 -5.65
CA ALA A 121 14.84 14.96 -6.27
C ALA A 121 15.99 14.65 -7.27
N LYS A 122 16.87 13.71 -6.91
CA LYS A 122 17.95 13.27 -7.80
C LYS A 122 17.42 12.57 -9.06
N ILE A 123 16.40 11.74 -8.95
CA ILE A 123 15.74 11.08 -10.08
C ILE A 123 15.12 12.15 -11.01
N GLN A 124 14.34 13.08 -10.45
CA GLN A 124 13.69 14.14 -11.22
C GLN A 124 14.68 15.12 -11.87
N SER A 125 15.79 15.45 -11.20
CA SER A 125 16.82 16.33 -11.75
C SER A 125 17.51 15.75 -13.01
N GLN A 126 17.42 14.44 -13.20
CA GLN A 126 17.87 13.74 -14.40
C GLN A 126 16.78 13.64 -15.49
N GLY A 127 15.67 14.34 -15.34
CA GLY A 127 14.55 14.32 -16.28
C GLY A 127 13.77 13.00 -16.29
N LYS A 128 13.83 12.21 -15.21
CA LYS A 128 13.16 10.91 -15.08
C LYS A 128 11.88 11.04 -14.28
N THR A 129 10.98 10.09 -14.45
CA THR A 129 9.66 10.11 -13.81
C THR A 129 9.56 9.09 -12.68
N ILE A 130 8.69 9.38 -11.71
CA ILE A 130 8.43 8.53 -10.54
C ILE A 130 6.93 8.28 -10.46
N SER A 131 6.54 7.05 -10.12
CA SER A 131 5.15 6.71 -9.78
C SER A 131 5.06 5.87 -8.52
N LEU A 132 3.87 5.82 -7.94
CA LEU A 132 3.51 4.91 -6.87
C LEU A 132 2.60 3.81 -7.39
N LEU A 133 2.81 2.57 -6.94
CA LEU A 133 1.95 1.43 -7.19
C LEU A 133 1.83 0.59 -5.93
N SER A 134 0.74 0.76 -5.18
CA SER A 134 0.58 0.18 -3.85
C SER A 134 -0.65 -0.70 -3.72
N ASN A 135 -0.47 -1.89 -3.14
CA ASN A 135 -1.59 -2.65 -2.61
C ASN A 135 -2.07 -2.00 -1.31
N THR A 136 -3.39 -1.90 -1.17
CA THR A 136 -4.07 -1.39 0.02
C THR A 136 -4.86 -2.52 0.70
N ALA A 137 -5.18 -2.35 1.98
CA ALA A 137 -5.98 -3.28 2.76
C ALA A 137 -6.89 -2.50 3.72
N PHE A 138 -6.58 -2.50 5.04
CA PHE A 138 -7.34 -1.73 6.03
C PHE A 138 -7.24 -0.21 5.86
N ILE A 139 -6.24 0.30 5.14
CA ILE A 139 -6.03 1.73 4.88
C ILE A 139 -6.16 1.97 3.38
N LYS A 140 -7.06 2.86 3.00
CA LYS A 140 -7.35 3.21 1.60
C LYS A 140 -6.27 4.08 0.96
N GLY A 141 -6.15 4.03 -0.36
CA GLY A 141 -5.23 4.84 -1.16
C GLY A 141 -5.36 6.33 -0.89
N LYS A 142 -6.59 6.86 -0.84
CA LYS A 142 -6.83 8.27 -0.50
C LYS A 142 -6.22 8.72 0.84
N THR A 143 -6.15 7.82 1.82
CA THR A 143 -5.53 8.09 3.13
C THR A 143 -4.01 8.01 3.03
N LEU A 144 -3.49 7.07 2.23
CA LEU A 144 -2.06 6.96 1.96
C LEU A 144 -1.51 8.16 1.18
N HIS A 145 -2.30 8.72 0.26
CA HIS A 145 -1.97 9.99 -0.40
C HIS A 145 -1.76 11.13 0.61
N LYS A 146 -2.60 11.21 1.67
CA LYS A 146 -2.43 12.21 2.74
C LYS A 146 -1.10 12.05 3.48
N VAL A 147 -0.62 10.79 3.64
CA VAL A 147 0.70 10.52 4.23
C VAL A 147 1.82 11.05 3.33
N LEU A 148 1.74 10.81 2.01
CA LEU A 148 2.70 11.36 1.06
C LEU A 148 2.71 12.90 1.07
N ALA A 149 1.52 13.51 1.11
CA ALA A 149 1.38 14.96 1.19
C ALA A 149 1.98 15.53 2.50
N TYR A 150 1.77 14.85 3.64
CA TYR A 150 2.34 15.24 4.93
C TYR A 150 3.87 15.30 4.90
N TYR A 151 4.50 14.33 4.22
CA TYR A 151 5.96 14.29 4.06
C TYR A 151 6.49 15.11 2.89
N GLY A 152 5.63 15.82 2.15
CA GLY A 152 6.02 16.58 0.96
C GLY A 152 6.41 15.71 -0.24
N LEU A 153 6.08 14.42 -0.20
CA LEU A 153 6.48 13.45 -1.23
C LEU A 153 5.50 13.37 -2.41
N ALA A 154 4.23 13.76 -2.22
CA ALA A 154 3.20 13.62 -3.25
C ALA A 154 3.57 14.31 -4.58
N SER A 155 4.26 15.45 -4.53
CA SER A 155 4.67 16.20 -5.72
C SER A 155 5.74 15.53 -6.58
N TYR A 156 6.42 14.51 -6.06
CA TYR A 156 7.40 13.75 -6.83
C TYR A 156 6.75 12.72 -7.75
N PHE A 157 5.54 12.25 -7.43
CA PHE A 157 4.87 11.21 -8.19
C PHE A 157 4.11 11.82 -9.38
N SER A 158 4.41 11.33 -10.58
CA SER A 158 3.69 11.71 -11.79
C SER A 158 2.26 11.15 -11.78
N PHE A 159 2.05 10.03 -11.11
CA PHE A 159 0.77 9.41 -10.80
C PHE A 159 0.92 8.41 -9.64
N GLU A 160 -0.20 8.11 -9.00
CA GLU A 160 -0.31 7.12 -7.93
C GLU A 160 -1.39 6.11 -8.33
N ILE A 161 -1.15 4.82 -8.09
CA ILE A 161 -2.11 3.74 -8.31
C ILE A 161 -2.27 2.97 -7.01
N TYR A 162 -3.51 2.83 -6.56
CA TYR A 162 -3.89 2.10 -5.36
C TYR A 162 -4.86 0.97 -5.71
N SER A 163 -4.64 -0.21 -5.15
CA SER A 163 -5.44 -1.39 -5.49
C SER A 163 -6.93 -1.24 -5.16
N ASP A 164 -7.29 -0.44 -4.14
CA ASP A 164 -8.69 -0.19 -3.79
C ASP A 164 -9.42 0.72 -4.79
N GLU A 165 -8.70 1.52 -5.53
CA GLU A 165 -9.26 2.37 -6.59
C GLU A 165 -9.40 1.61 -7.91
N GLU A 166 -8.56 0.59 -8.11
CA GLU A 166 -8.51 -0.20 -9.34
C GLU A 166 -9.32 -1.50 -9.28
N GLY A 167 -9.65 -1.99 -8.09
CA GLY A 167 -10.28 -3.30 -7.89
C GLY A 167 -9.34 -4.49 -8.14
N ILE A 168 -8.11 -4.25 -8.57
CA ILE A 168 -7.07 -5.25 -8.81
C ILE A 168 -5.83 -4.92 -7.99
N ALA A 169 -5.04 -5.94 -7.66
CA ALA A 169 -3.87 -5.83 -6.78
C ALA A 169 -2.64 -6.48 -7.41
N LYS A 170 -1.44 -6.01 -7.09
CA LYS A 170 -0.20 -6.74 -7.38
C LYS A 170 -0.30 -8.15 -6.76
N PRO A 171 0.11 -9.21 -7.45
CA PRO A 171 0.94 -9.27 -8.67
C PRO A 171 0.16 -9.31 -9.99
N ASN A 172 -1.12 -8.92 -10.04
CA ASN A 172 -1.89 -8.94 -11.29
C ASN A 172 -1.16 -8.13 -12.38
N PRO A 173 -0.82 -8.73 -13.54
CA PRO A 173 -0.09 -8.02 -14.58
C PRO A 173 -0.86 -6.82 -15.16
N ALA A 174 -2.20 -6.79 -15.04
CA ALA A 174 -3.00 -5.68 -15.54
C ALA A 174 -2.73 -4.37 -14.79
N ILE A 175 -2.43 -4.41 -13.46
CA ILE A 175 -2.11 -3.19 -12.70
C ILE A 175 -0.74 -2.63 -13.12
N PHE A 176 0.23 -3.50 -13.41
CA PHE A 176 1.54 -3.09 -13.93
C PHE A 176 1.43 -2.58 -15.37
N GLN A 177 0.60 -3.22 -16.19
CA GLN A 177 0.36 -2.75 -17.55
C GLN A 177 -0.27 -1.36 -17.56
N LYS A 178 -1.25 -1.09 -16.68
CA LYS A 178 -1.82 0.25 -16.49
C LYS A 178 -0.75 1.27 -16.07
N ALA A 179 0.10 0.93 -15.11
CA ALA A 179 1.19 1.82 -14.68
C ALA A 179 2.17 2.13 -15.85
N TYR A 180 2.49 1.12 -16.64
CA TYR A 180 3.33 1.28 -17.83
C TYR A 180 2.67 2.18 -18.90
N GLU A 181 1.38 2.00 -19.16
CA GLU A 181 0.62 2.83 -20.11
C GLU A 181 0.55 4.30 -19.65
N LEU A 182 0.29 4.56 -18.37
CA LEU A 182 0.32 5.92 -17.81
C LEU A 182 1.71 6.55 -17.95
N THR A 183 2.77 5.78 -17.71
CA THR A 183 4.14 6.25 -17.93
C THR A 183 4.37 6.66 -19.38
N ASN A 184 3.94 5.82 -20.34
CA ASN A 184 4.13 6.08 -21.77
C ASN A 184 3.27 7.23 -22.28
N ALA A 185 2.13 7.50 -21.65
CA ALA A 185 1.32 8.68 -21.94
C ALA A 185 2.04 10.00 -21.55
N LEU A 186 2.90 9.96 -20.52
CA LEU A 186 3.74 11.10 -20.13
C LEU A 186 4.95 11.26 -21.04
N ARG A 187 5.64 10.16 -21.29
CA ARG A 187 6.79 10.07 -22.20
C ARG A 187 7.02 8.60 -22.58
N PRO A 188 7.45 8.32 -23.82
CA PRO A 188 7.78 6.96 -24.24
C PRO A 188 8.97 6.41 -23.44
N VAL A 189 8.79 5.22 -22.85
CA VAL A 189 9.79 4.50 -22.07
C VAL A 189 9.72 3.02 -22.44
N GLU A 190 10.85 2.42 -22.76
CA GLU A 190 10.94 0.97 -22.99
C GLU A 190 10.74 0.18 -21.70
N LYS A 191 10.13 -1.00 -21.77
CA LYS A 191 9.93 -1.86 -20.58
C LYS A 191 11.22 -2.17 -19.82
N THR A 192 12.34 -2.28 -20.52
CA THR A 192 13.68 -2.50 -19.95
C THR A 192 14.25 -1.28 -19.21
N GLN A 193 13.66 -0.11 -19.41
CA GLN A 193 14.01 1.16 -18.76
C GLN A 193 12.99 1.57 -17.67
N TRP A 194 12.00 0.73 -17.40
CA TRP A 194 10.99 0.92 -16.36
C TRP A 194 11.29 -0.02 -15.19
N LEU A 195 11.47 0.51 -13.98
CA LEU A 195 11.85 -0.25 -12.79
C LEU A 195 10.78 -0.13 -11.71
N HIS A 196 10.29 -1.27 -11.21
CA HIS A 196 9.51 -1.34 -9.97
C HIS A 196 10.41 -1.67 -8.78
N ILE A 197 10.22 -0.97 -7.68
CA ILE A 197 10.98 -1.12 -6.44
C ILE A 197 9.99 -1.46 -5.33
N GLY A 198 10.16 -2.58 -4.66
CA GLY A 198 9.30 -3.02 -3.58
C GLY A 198 9.94 -4.04 -2.67
N ASP A 199 9.25 -4.40 -1.59
CA ASP A 199 9.72 -5.33 -0.55
C ASP A 199 9.16 -6.75 -0.70
N ASN A 200 8.09 -6.93 -1.50
CA ASN A 200 7.40 -8.19 -1.60
C ASN A 200 7.85 -9.01 -2.84
N PRO A 201 8.48 -10.21 -2.65
CA PRO A 201 8.96 -11.03 -3.76
C PRO A 201 7.86 -11.46 -4.75
N ILE A 202 6.61 -11.63 -4.28
CA ILE A 202 5.49 -12.07 -5.12
C ILE A 202 4.78 -10.85 -5.73
N ALA A 203 4.26 -9.95 -4.88
CA ALA A 203 3.47 -8.82 -5.34
C ALA A 203 4.28 -7.88 -6.24
N ASP A 204 5.50 -7.51 -5.82
CA ASP A 204 6.30 -6.52 -6.53
C ASP A 204 7.19 -7.15 -7.60
N ILE A 205 8.01 -8.13 -7.20
CA ILE A 205 9.08 -8.61 -8.08
C ILE A 205 8.51 -9.55 -9.15
N GLN A 206 7.79 -10.59 -8.74
CA GLN A 206 7.17 -11.52 -9.69
C GLN A 206 6.10 -10.80 -10.53
N GLY A 207 5.30 -9.90 -9.90
CA GLY A 207 4.28 -9.14 -10.60
C GLY A 207 4.87 -8.27 -11.71
N ALA A 208 5.89 -7.46 -11.42
CA ALA A 208 6.54 -6.61 -12.42
C ALA A 208 7.22 -7.44 -13.51
N THR A 209 7.94 -8.51 -13.16
CA THR A 209 8.65 -9.35 -14.14
C THR A 209 7.68 -10.11 -15.04
N ASN A 210 6.54 -10.58 -14.53
CA ASN A 210 5.49 -11.21 -15.34
C ASN A 210 4.84 -10.22 -16.34
N ALA A 211 4.84 -8.92 -16.02
CA ALA A 211 4.43 -7.86 -16.95
C ALA A 211 5.53 -7.47 -17.95
N GLY A 212 6.72 -8.08 -17.87
CA GLY A 212 7.88 -7.80 -18.71
C GLY A 212 8.66 -6.54 -18.31
N LEU A 213 8.47 -6.06 -17.07
CA LEU A 213 9.15 -4.89 -16.50
C LEU A 213 10.35 -5.31 -15.65
N CYS A 214 11.27 -4.37 -15.40
CA CYS A 214 12.34 -4.61 -14.44
C CYS A 214 11.83 -4.45 -13.01
N ALA A 215 12.44 -5.22 -12.08
CA ALA A 215 12.10 -5.14 -10.67
C ALA A 215 13.35 -5.15 -9.77
N PHE A 216 13.25 -4.53 -8.62
CA PHE A 216 14.28 -4.47 -7.60
C PHE A 216 13.68 -4.72 -6.22
N LEU A 217 14.14 -5.81 -5.57
CA LEU A 217 13.75 -6.15 -4.21
C LEU A 217 14.60 -5.36 -3.23
N ILE A 218 13.96 -4.58 -2.37
CA ILE A 218 14.62 -3.98 -1.20
C ILE A 218 14.53 -4.95 -0.01
N SER A 219 15.52 -4.90 0.84
CA SER A 219 15.64 -5.76 2.04
C SER A 219 15.90 -4.91 3.28
#